data_0d08ed8d14fde1491627d52f1d58a93c
#
_entry.id   0d08ed8d14fde1491627d52f1d58a93c
#
_cell.length_a   1.000
_cell.length_b   1.000
_cell.length_c   1.000
_cell.angle_alpha   90.00
_cell.angle_beta   90.00
_cell.angle_gamma   90.00
#
_symmetry.space_group_name_H-M   'P 1'
#
loop_
_entity.id
_entity.type
_entity.pdbx_description
1 polymer ?
#
loop_
_entity_poly.entity_id
_entity_poly.type
_entity_poly.pdbx_seq_one_letter_code
_entity_poly.pdbx_strand_id
1 'polypeptide(L)'
;MTMTFFLTFTANAFTQTRVAWRAATAVELEAALPTRALVGTERIETEMRTATGIVDDRGHVIAAVVLITAGYAADGKYSHYLLVQAPIILADQNLPAGTYVVGWSRLEEGLAVRIFDAATGTERITVIAKPITGSHRVESFHIWPPSERSIIQIGRYMVPYAVRP
;
A
#
# COMPACT_ATOMS: atom_id res chain seq x y z
N MET A 1 -12.40 8.53 -66.00
CA MET A 1 -13.39 8.22 -64.92
C MET A 1 -12.60 7.57 -63.79
N THR A 2 -12.15 8.40 -62.82
CA THR A 2 -11.18 8.02 -61.79
C THR A 2 -11.96 7.82 -60.49
N MET A 3 -12.01 6.57 -60.02
CA MET A 3 -12.78 6.17 -58.82
C MET A 3 -11.86 6.25 -57.60
N THR A 4 -12.09 7.24 -56.74
CA THR A 4 -11.33 7.44 -55.49
C THR A 4 -12.01 6.63 -54.37
N PHE A 5 -11.30 5.63 -53.83
CA PHE A 5 -11.73 4.84 -52.68
C PHE A 5 -11.33 5.58 -51.39
N PHE A 6 -12.31 6.02 -50.62
CA PHE A 6 -12.10 6.48 -49.25
C PHE A 6 -12.11 5.31 -48.27
N LEU A 7 -10.94 5.02 -47.69
CA LEU A 7 -10.82 4.09 -46.56
C LEU A 7 -11.15 4.84 -45.28
N THR A 8 -12.30 4.54 -44.66
CA THR A 8 -12.64 5.05 -43.35
C THR A 8 -12.02 4.14 -42.27
N PHE A 9 -11.00 4.65 -41.57
CA PHE A 9 -10.46 4.04 -40.37
C PHE A 9 -11.38 4.33 -39.16
N THR A 10 -12.10 3.34 -38.70
CA THR A 10 -12.80 3.41 -37.41
C THR A 10 -11.79 3.13 -36.29
N ALA A 11 -11.37 4.17 -35.59
CA ALA A 11 -10.58 4.05 -34.36
C ALA A 11 -11.48 3.49 -33.24
N ASN A 12 -11.29 2.21 -32.90
CA ASN A 12 -11.84 1.64 -31.69
C ASN A 12 -11.11 2.22 -30.49
N ALA A 13 -11.69 3.21 -29.84
CA ALA A 13 -11.25 3.70 -28.54
C ALA A 13 -11.53 2.60 -27.50
N PHE A 14 -10.52 1.83 -27.14
CA PHE A 14 -10.57 0.99 -25.96
C PHE A 14 -10.66 1.90 -24.74
N THR A 15 -11.85 2.05 -24.20
CA THR A 15 -12.06 2.71 -22.90
C THR A 15 -11.46 1.79 -21.84
N GLN A 16 -10.22 2.05 -21.46
CA GLN A 16 -9.57 1.36 -20.36
C GLN A 16 -10.32 1.78 -19.08
N THR A 17 -11.20 0.91 -18.60
CA THR A 17 -11.95 1.12 -17.36
C THR A 17 -10.94 1.19 -16.22
N ARG A 18 -10.69 2.40 -15.72
CA ARG A 18 -9.83 2.61 -14.57
C ARG A 18 -10.51 1.98 -13.36
N VAL A 19 -9.89 0.94 -12.79
CA VAL A 19 -10.34 0.34 -11.54
C VAL A 19 -10.35 1.41 -10.46
N ALA A 20 -11.53 1.63 -9.87
CA ALA A 20 -11.69 2.65 -8.84
C ALA A 20 -11.26 2.08 -7.48
N TRP A 21 -10.33 2.78 -6.81
CA TRP A 21 -9.89 2.48 -5.46
C TRP A 21 -10.45 3.49 -4.48
N ARG A 22 -11.05 3.03 -3.39
CA ARG A 22 -11.59 3.85 -2.30
C ARG A 22 -11.03 3.41 -0.95
N ALA A 23 -11.23 4.22 0.08
CA ALA A 23 -10.95 3.80 1.45
C ALA A 23 -11.77 2.56 1.80
N ALA A 24 -11.12 1.58 2.43
CA ALA A 24 -11.79 0.38 2.92
C ALA A 24 -12.57 0.71 4.21
N THR A 25 -13.74 0.10 4.37
CA THR A 25 -14.52 0.16 5.60
C THR A 25 -13.91 -0.72 6.69
N ALA A 26 -14.29 -0.51 7.94
CA ALA A 26 -13.84 -1.35 9.06
C ALA A 26 -14.17 -2.84 8.82
N VAL A 27 -15.36 -3.14 8.31
CA VAL A 27 -15.79 -4.50 8.01
C VAL A 27 -14.93 -5.16 6.93
N GLU A 28 -14.57 -4.41 5.89
CA GLU A 28 -13.70 -4.91 4.82
C GLU A 28 -12.25 -5.15 5.33
N LEU A 29 -11.76 -4.28 6.21
CA LEU A 29 -10.46 -4.45 6.84
C LEU A 29 -10.42 -5.66 7.78
N GLU A 30 -11.45 -5.84 8.61
CA GLU A 30 -11.61 -7.00 9.50
C GLU A 30 -11.72 -8.31 8.71
N ALA A 31 -12.37 -8.30 7.55
CA ALA A 31 -12.46 -9.47 6.68
C ALA A 31 -11.14 -9.81 5.97
N ALA A 32 -10.32 -8.79 5.65
CA ALA A 32 -9.08 -8.97 4.88
C ALA A 32 -7.85 -9.23 5.77
N LEU A 33 -7.78 -8.58 6.93
CA LEU A 33 -6.61 -8.64 7.80
C LEU A 33 -6.77 -9.74 8.87
N PRO A 34 -5.71 -10.50 9.17
CA PRO A 34 -5.76 -11.52 10.20
C PRO A 34 -5.72 -10.89 11.60
N THR A 35 -6.46 -11.46 12.54
CA THR A 35 -6.35 -11.10 13.97
C THR A 35 -5.00 -11.50 14.58
N ARG A 36 -4.33 -12.46 13.96
CA ARG A 36 -2.96 -12.88 14.24
C ARG A 36 -2.21 -13.07 12.93
N ALA A 37 -1.32 -12.15 12.62
CA ALA A 37 -0.50 -12.21 11.44
C ALA A 37 0.61 -13.24 11.57
N LEU A 38 0.79 -14.06 10.54
CA LEU A 38 1.93 -14.98 10.47
C LEU A 38 3.15 -14.20 9.96
N VAL A 39 4.19 -14.12 10.81
CA VAL A 39 5.45 -13.44 10.48
C VAL A 39 6.59 -14.42 10.80
N GLY A 40 7.24 -14.91 9.76
CA GLY A 40 8.14 -16.05 9.89
C GLY A 40 7.38 -17.28 10.41
N THR A 41 7.76 -17.75 11.59
CA THR A 41 7.09 -18.86 12.27
C THR A 41 6.15 -18.43 13.41
N GLU A 42 6.09 -17.14 13.71
CA GLU A 42 5.33 -16.57 14.81
C GLU A 42 3.97 -16.05 14.37
N ARG A 43 2.97 -16.18 15.25
CA ARG A 43 1.64 -15.56 15.08
C ARG A 43 1.54 -14.35 16.00
N ILE A 44 1.67 -13.17 15.43
CA ILE A 44 1.68 -11.90 16.15
C ILE A 44 0.27 -11.30 16.14
N GLU A 45 -0.24 -10.93 17.31
CA GLU A 45 -1.54 -10.24 17.41
C GLU A 45 -1.54 -8.89 16.71
N THR A 46 -2.67 -8.59 16.08
CA THR A 46 -2.88 -7.32 15.37
C THR A 46 -3.82 -6.40 16.16
N GLU A 47 -3.53 -5.11 16.17
CA GLU A 47 -4.40 -4.10 16.76
C GLU A 47 -5.38 -3.58 15.69
N MET A 48 -6.50 -4.26 15.51
CA MET A 48 -7.44 -4.01 14.41
C MET A 48 -7.97 -2.58 14.37
N ARG A 49 -8.03 -1.87 15.51
CA ARG A 49 -8.43 -0.45 15.56
C ARG A 49 -7.48 0.49 14.82
N THR A 50 -6.26 0.03 14.53
CA THR A 50 -5.27 0.77 13.77
C THR A 50 -5.28 0.43 12.29
N ALA A 51 -6.16 -0.48 11.87
CA ALA A 51 -6.23 -0.92 10.47
C ALA A 51 -6.59 0.25 9.55
N THR A 52 -5.88 0.31 8.45
CA THR A 52 -6.10 1.29 7.38
C THR A 52 -5.90 0.61 6.03
N GLY A 53 -6.61 1.05 5.02
CA GLY A 53 -6.46 0.44 3.70
C GLY A 53 -7.41 0.98 2.66
N ILE A 54 -7.25 0.45 1.46
CA ILE A 54 -8.06 0.74 0.28
C ILE A 54 -8.56 -0.55 -0.33
N VAL A 55 -9.69 -0.48 -1.00
CA VAL A 55 -10.32 -1.59 -1.71
C VAL A 55 -10.76 -1.15 -3.09
N ASP A 56 -10.64 -2.04 -4.08
CA ASP A 56 -11.15 -1.82 -5.42
C ASP A 56 -12.59 -2.36 -5.60
N ASP A 57 -13.17 -2.09 -6.76
CA ASP A 57 -14.51 -2.57 -7.14
C ASP A 57 -14.60 -4.10 -7.34
N ARG A 58 -13.47 -4.80 -7.35
CA ARG A 58 -13.37 -6.27 -7.42
C ARG A 58 -13.13 -6.91 -6.05
N GLY A 59 -12.96 -6.11 -5.00
CA GLY A 59 -12.68 -6.57 -3.65
C GLY A 59 -11.22 -6.86 -3.34
N HIS A 60 -10.27 -6.45 -4.20
CA HIS A 60 -8.85 -6.51 -3.83
C HIS A 60 -8.54 -5.44 -2.80
N VAL A 61 -7.76 -5.81 -1.79
CA VAL A 61 -7.42 -4.94 -0.67
C VAL A 61 -5.93 -4.67 -0.62
N ILE A 62 -5.58 -3.43 -0.28
CA ILE A 62 -4.24 -3.05 0.18
C ILE A 62 -4.44 -2.43 1.56
N ALA A 63 -3.97 -3.11 2.59
CA ALA A 63 -4.25 -2.72 3.97
C ALA A 63 -3.06 -2.96 4.90
N ALA A 64 -2.98 -2.16 5.94
CA ALA A 64 -1.98 -2.30 7.00
C ALA A 64 -2.62 -2.25 8.39
N VAL A 65 -1.98 -2.90 9.36
CA VAL A 65 -2.40 -2.96 10.75
C VAL A 65 -1.17 -3.06 11.66
N VAL A 66 -1.25 -2.47 12.84
CA VAL A 66 -0.19 -2.57 13.86
C VAL A 66 -0.08 -4.01 14.39
N LEU A 67 1.15 -4.47 14.54
CA LEU A 67 1.51 -5.72 15.22
C LEU A 67 1.81 -5.42 16.69
N ILE A 68 0.97 -5.90 17.62
CA ILE A 68 1.00 -5.49 19.03
C ILE A 68 2.34 -5.81 19.71
N THR A 69 2.93 -6.95 19.41
CA THR A 69 4.17 -7.42 20.04
C THR A 69 5.41 -7.33 19.13
N ALA A 70 5.26 -6.74 17.96
CA ALA A 70 6.33 -6.73 16.96
C ALA A 70 7.59 -5.99 17.44
N GLY A 71 7.43 -4.92 18.19
CA GLY A 71 8.57 -4.17 18.75
C GLY A 71 9.47 -5.01 19.63
N TYR A 72 8.91 -6.00 20.33
CA TYR A 72 9.66 -6.94 21.16
C TYR A 72 10.20 -8.12 20.33
N ALA A 73 9.34 -8.76 19.53
CA ALA A 73 9.70 -9.94 18.74
C ALA A 73 10.69 -9.60 17.60
N ALA A 74 10.61 -8.39 17.04
CA ALA A 74 11.39 -7.95 15.88
C ALA A 74 12.58 -7.05 16.25
N ASP A 75 12.86 -6.86 17.51
CA ASP A 75 13.91 -5.93 17.99
C ASP A 75 13.77 -4.51 17.36
N GLY A 76 12.53 -4.03 17.21
CA GLY A 76 12.21 -2.75 16.60
C GLY A 76 12.34 -2.69 15.06
N LYS A 77 12.60 -3.81 14.38
CA LYS A 77 12.82 -3.86 12.94
C LYS A 77 11.58 -3.49 12.12
N TYR A 78 10.40 -3.89 12.59
CA TYR A 78 9.10 -3.58 11.97
C TYR A 78 8.01 -3.46 13.03
N SER A 79 6.90 -2.82 12.68
CA SER A 79 5.77 -2.58 13.59
C SER A 79 4.40 -2.81 12.94
N HIS A 80 4.34 -2.91 11.62
CA HIS A 80 3.09 -3.08 10.89
C HIS A 80 3.13 -4.30 9.98
N TYR A 81 1.97 -4.97 9.89
CA TYR A 81 1.68 -5.95 8.85
C TYR A 81 1.04 -5.24 7.67
N LEU A 82 1.45 -5.56 6.45
CA LEU A 82 0.96 -4.98 5.21
C LEU A 82 0.50 -6.10 4.27
N LEU A 83 -0.78 -6.08 3.92
CA LEU A 83 -1.40 -6.94 2.92
C LEU A 83 -1.49 -6.18 1.59
N VAL A 84 -0.97 -6.76 0.51
CA VAL A 84 -1.02 -6.20 -0.84
C VAL A 84 -1.64 -7.24 -1.76
N GLN A 85 -2.90 -7.06 -2.18
CA GLN A 85 -3.58 -8.01 -3.07
C GLN A 85 -3.51 -7.59 -4.55
N ALA A 86 -3.12 -6.36 -4.84
CA ALA A 86 -2.80 -5.89 -6.19
C ALA A 86 -1.41 -5.24 -6.19
N PRO A 87 -0.56 -5.50 -7.19
CA PRO A 87 0.79 -4.94 -7.22
C PRO A 87 0.78 -3.41 -7.15
N ILE A 88 1.70 -2.83 -6.39
CA ILE A 88 1.87 -1.39 -6.28
C ILE A 88 3.29 -0.96 -6.64
N ILE A 89 3.43 0.28 -7.04
CA ILE A 89 4.70 0.98 -7.11
C ILE A 89 4.75 1.93 -5.91
N LEU A 90 5.72 1.74 -5.03
CA LEU A 90 6.01 2.64 -3.90
C LEU A 90 7.17 3.53 -4.28
N ALA A 91 6.95 4.84 -4.37
CA ALA A 91 7.89 5.77 -4.97
C ALA A 91 8.24 5.30 -6.41
N ASP A 92 9.40 4.69 -6.59
CA ASP A 92 9.88 4.10 -7.85
C ASP A 92 10.09 2.58 -7.78
N GLN A 93 9.79 1.95 -6.62
CA GLN A 93 10.02 0.53 -6.35
C GLN A 93 8.75 -0.29 -6.55
N ASN A 94 8.87 -1.41 -7.29
CA ASN A 94 7.76 -2.32 -7.50
C ASN A 94 7.59 -3.28 -6.32
N LEU A 95 6.40 -3.31 -5.74
CA LEU A 95 6.01 -4.24 -4.69
C LEU A 95 4.91 -5.17 -5.23
N PRO A 96 5.20 -6.46 -5.47
CA PRO A 96 4.24 -7.45 -5.92
C PRO A 96 3.09 -7.67 -4.91
N ALA A 97 2.03 -8.35 -5.33
CA ALA A 97 1.04 -8.87 -4.40
C ALA A 97 1.71 -9.85 -3.41
N GLY A 98 1.33 -9.76 -2.15
CA GLY A 98 1.92 -10.57 -1.07
C GLY A 98 1.61 -10.03 0.32
N THR A 99 2.25 -10.62 1.31
CA THR A 99 2.18 -10.20 2.70
C THR A 99 3.55 -9.76 3.18
N TYR A 100 3.58 -8.63 3.84
CA TYR A 100 4.81 -7.95 4.23
C TYR A 100 4.74 -7.46 5.67
N VAL A 101 5.90 -7.14 6.23
CA VAL A 101 6.02 -6.34 7.44
C VAL A 101 6.80 -5.07 7.14
N VAL A 102 6.37 -3.98 7.77
CA VAL A 102 6.88 -2.63 7.51
C VAL A 102 7.45 -2.04 8.79
N GLY A 103 8.64 -1.48 8.66
CA GLY A 103 9.27 -0.67 9.69
C GLY A 103 9.93 0.55 9.09
N TRP A 104 10.32 1.48 9.94
CA TRP A 104 11.04 2.67 9.51
C TRP A 104 12.02 3.15 10.56
N SER A 105 13.03 3.85 10.10
CA SER A 105 14.00 4.55 10.93
C SER A 105 14.12 6.00 10.51
N ARG A 106 14.41 6.87 11.46
CA ARG A 106 14.54 8.29 11.21
C ARG A 106 15.84 8.59 10.46
N LEU A 107 15.73 9.45 9.47
CA LEU A 107 16.85 10.09 8.78
C LEU A 107 16.85 11.58 9.09
N GLU A 108 17.89 12.30 8.68
CA GLU A 108 17.99 13.75 8.84
C GLU A 108 16.80 14.47 8.16
N GLU A 109 16.46 14.10 6.93
CA GLU A 109 15.42 14.73 6.13
C GLU A 109 14.23 13.82 5.79
N GLY A 110 13.93 12.79 6.60
CA GLY A 110 12.83 11.89 6.29
C GLY A 110 12.78 10.63 7.12
N LEU A 111 12.18 9.58 6.54
CA LEU A 111 12.19 8.23 7.10
C LEU A 111 12.69 7.24 6.04
N ALA A 112 13.59 6.35 6.43
CA ALA A 112 13.86 5.14 5.66
C ALA A 112 12.77 4.12 5.99
N VAL A 113 11.86 3.87 5.06
CA VAL A 113 10.79 2.89 5.20
C VAL A 113 11.24 1.58 4.55
N ARG A 114 11.32 0.53 5.35
CA ARG A 114 11.76 -0.80 4.93
C ARG A 114 10.59 -1.76 4.91
N ILE A 115 10.49 -2.52 3.85
CA ILE A 115 9.45 -3.53 3.66
C ILE A 115 10.12 -4.88 3.51
N PHE A 116 9.71 -5.81 4.36
CA PHE A 116 10.23 -7.16 4.40
C PHE A 116 9.12 -8.14 4.05
N ASP A 117 9.45 -9.22 3.38
CA ASP A 117 8.55 -10.36 3.19
C ASP A 117 8.16 -10.93 4.56
N ALA A 118 6.86 -11.08 4.81
CA ALA A 118 6.39 -11.51 6.12
C ALA A 118 6.80 -12.95 6.46
N ALA A 119 6.87 -13.84 5.48
CA ALA A 119 7.20 -15.25 5.69
C ALA A 119 8.70 -15.47 5.92
N THR A 120 9.55 -14.74 5.18
CA THR A 120 11.00 -14.99 5.17
C THR A 120 11.81 -13.96 5.96
N GLY A 121 11.21 -12.79 6.25
CA GLY A 121 11.92 -11.67 6.85
C GLY A 121 12.95 -11.01 5.92
N THR A 122 12.96 -11.39 4.63
CA THR A 122 13.87 -10.83 3.63
C THR A 122 13.42 -9.41 3.26
N GLU A 123 14.33 -8.46 3.28
CA GLU A 123 14.06 -7.11 2.82
C GLU A 123 13.75 -7.12 1.30
N ARG A 124 12.61 -6.53 0.95
CA ARG A 124 12.15 -6.45 -0.44
C ARG A 124 12.49 -5.11 -1.05
N ILE A 125 12.15 -4.05 -0.36
CA ILE A 125 12.41 -2.68 -0.80
C ILE A 125 12.69 -1.78 0.39
N THR A 126 13.46 -0.74 0.14
CA THR A 126 13.60 0.42 1.03
C THR A 126 13.29 1.68 0.23
N VAL A 127 12.39 2.50 0.75
CA VAL A 127 12.00 3.78 0.15
C VAL A 127 12.14 4.91 1.17
N ILE A 128 12.33 6.13 0.67
CA ILE A 128 12.43 7.31 1.52
C ILE A 128 11.08 8.02 1.59
N ALA A 129 10.50 8.07 2.79
CA ALA A 129 9.35 8.92 3.06
C ALA A 129 9.81 10.36 3.27
N LYS A 130 9.20 11.29 2.53
CA LYS A 130 9.51 12.72 2.56
C LYS A 130 8.52 13.46 3.46
N PRO A 131 8.90 14.60 4.06
CA PRO A 131 7.97 15.43 4.81
C PRO A 131 6.78 15.87 3.94
N ILE A 132 5.57 15.83 4.51
CA ILE A 132 4.38 16.40 3.88
C ILE A 132 4.45 17.93 4.05
N THR A 133 4.27 18.65 2.95
CA THR A 133 4.23 20.12 2.95
C THR A 133 2.82 20.64 3.23
N GLY A 134 2.71 21.79 3.90
CA GLY A 134 1.43 22.42 4.22
C GLY A 134 0.75 21.88 5.48
N SER A 135 -0.47 22.35 5.72
CA SER A 135 -1.28 21.92 6.87
C SER A 135 -1.91 20.55 6.59
N HIS A 136 -1.67 19.60 7.47
CA HIS A 136 -2.23 18.24 7.37
C HIS A 136 -2.38 17.62 8.76
N ARG A 137 -3.32 16.69 8.86
CA ARG A 137 -3.46 15.87 10.05
C ARG A 137 -2.29 14.88 10.15
N VAL A 138 -1.78 14.71 11.35
CA VAL A 138 -0.75 13.69 11.64
C VAL A 138 -1.45 12.34 11.84
N GLU A 139 -1.06 11.35 11.04
CA GLU A 139 -1.54 9.97 11.17
C GLU A 139 -0.38 9.05 11.56
N SER A 140 -0.61 8.08 12.43
CA SER A 140 0.46 7.13 12.80
C SER A 140 0.91 6.32 11.58
N PHE A 141 -0.04 5.76 10.87
CA PHE A 141 0.09 5.11 9.57
C PHE A 141 -1.26 5.17 8.84
N HIS A 142 -1.28 5.64 7.60
CA HIS A 142 -2.53 5.71 6.82
C HIS A 142 -2.29 5.53 5.33
N ILE A 143 -3.13 4.70 4.70
CA ILE A 143 -3.13 4.49 3.24
C ILE A 143 -4.24 5.33 2.64
N TRP A 144 -3.89 6.44 1.99
CA TRP A 144 -4.84 7.31 1.32
C TRP A 144 -5.18 6.79 -0.07
N PRO A 145 -6.47 6.70 -0.45
CA PRO A 145 -6.85 6.17 -1.76
C PRO A 145 -6.34 7.04 -2.91
N PRO A 146 -6.12 6.46 -4.10
CA PRO A 146 -5.68 7.18 -5.30
C PRO A 146 -6.60 8.33 -5.71
N SER A 147 -7.90 8.23 -5.40
CA SER A 147 -8.90 9.28 -5.63
C SER A 147 -8.67 10.55 -4.79
N GLU A 148 -7.93 10.44 -3.68
CA GLU A 148 -7.65 11.55 -2.77
C GLU A 148 -6.21 12.04 -2.86
N ARG A 149 -5.24 11.19 -2.52
CA ARG A 149 -3.83 11.60 -2.41
C ARG A 149 -2.83 10.61 -2.99
N SER A 150 -3.17 9.33 -3.11
CA SER A 150 -2.24 8.27 -3.57
C SER A 150 -0.91 8.22 -2.80
N ILE A 151 -0.98 8.30 -1.46
CA ILE A 151 0.18 8.25 -0.57
C ILE A 151 -0.05 7.29 0.60
N ILE A 152 1.04 6.73 1.09
CA ILE A 152 1.11 6.14 2.42
C ILE A 152 1.72 7.20 3.34
N GLN A 153 0.95 7.61 4.35
CA GLN A 153 1.37 8.59 5.35
C GLN A 153 1.87 7.88 6.60
N ILE A 154 3.00 8.33 7.12
CA ILE A 154 3.62 7.89 8.37
C ILE A 154 3.97 9.12 9.20
N GLY A 155 3.16 9.43 10.20
CA GLY A 155 3.31 10.65 10.97
C GLY A 155 3.14 11.88 10.09
N ARG A 156 4.24 12.62 9.91
CA ARG A 156 4.33 13.81 9.05
C ARG A 156 5.03 13.55 7.72
N TYR A 157 5.25 12.28 7.39
CA TYR A 157 5.98 11.88 6.19
C TYR A 157 5.08 11.10 5.27
N MET A 158 5.42 11.06 4.00
CA MET A 158 4.67 10.34 2.98
C MET A 158 5.57 9.58 2.01
N VAL A 159 5.05 8.46 1.52
CA VAL A 159 5.56 7.74 0.35
C VAL A 159 4.46 7.76 -0.71
N PRO A 160 4.70 8.30 -1.91
CA PRO A 160 3.74 8.20 -3.00
C PRO A 160 3.66 6.75 -3.49
N TYR A 161 2.47 6.33 -3.90
CA TYR A 161 2.27 5.02 -4.51
C TYR A 161 1.33 5.08 -5.71
N ALA A 162 1.42 4.08 -6.56
CA ALA A 162 0.46 3.83 -7.62
C ALA A 162 0.08 2.35 -7.63
N VAL A 163 -1.20 2.04 -7.82
CA VAL A 163 -1.66 0.66 -8.01
C VAL A 163 -1.49 0.31 -9.49
N ARG A 164 -0.93 -0.85 -9.76
CA ARG A 164 -0.84 -1.38 -11.12
C ARG A 164 -2.17 -2.03 -11.52
N PRO A 165 -2.61 -1.82 -12.78
CA PRO A 165 -3.80 -2.49 -13.30
C PRO A 165 -3.61 -4.00 -13.47
#